data_b7db7060ae900868089c874258a53882
#
_entry.id   b7db7060ae900868089c874258a53882
#
_cell.length_a   1.000
_cell.length_b   1.000
_cell.length_c   1.000
_cell.angle_alpha   90.00
_cell.angle_beta   90.00
_cell.angle_gamma   90.00
#
_symmetry.space_group_name_H-M   'P 1'
#
loop_
_entity.id
_entity.type
_entity.pdbx_description
1 polymer ?
#
loop_
_entity_poly.entity_id
_entity_poly.type
_entity_poly.pdbx_seq_one_letter_code
_entity_poly.pdbx_strand_id
1 'polypeptide(L)'
;MAEPLNAAMRFVILHGKDSFLIVELIRRFQAALGAKFGEVSRFDFDGASAPAVDVIDELRTFGLLATHKFVIVDKADQFLAKEETRRMLERYAESPMEEATLVLRSESWRPGNLDKLVAKIGAVLKCDPPDVGDAKAWCMARAGKAYGIEVEAEAADALVERVGNDLARLDSELAKYGAYLATEPEGSKRLTKALVSLLTGQTREEAAWEVQESLLAGKPAAAVRKVRELIEVSQAPEQLVLWSMVDLARKLHDASRMLSEGVSEGAVAKQVRLWGPATTPTLRAARTLGPKGAALLFREAVDLDRRSKSGLAGELPRTLEAFAASMSGRLATGHSPR
;
A
#
# COMPACT_ATOMS: atom_id res chain seq x y z
N MET A 1 -19.18 5.35 -10.63
CA MET A 1 -19.18 4.08 -9.84
C MET A 1 -19.87 3.03 -10.70
N ALA A 2 -19.23 1.86 -10.87
CA ALA A 2 -19.86 0.75 -11.58
C ALA A 2 -21.14 0.31 -10.85
N GLU A 3 -22.16 -0.13 -11.61
CA GLU A 3 -23.38 -0.66 -11.01
C GLU A 3 -23.07 -1.78 -10.01
N PRO A 4 -23.74 -1.81 -8.84
CA PRO A 4 -23.48 -2.84 -7.86
C PRO A 4 -23.85 -4.21 -8.41
N LEU A 5 -23.00 -5.23 -8.19
CA LEU A 5 -23.31 -6.61 -8.53
C LEU A 5 -24.64 -7.03 -7.88
N ASN A 6 -25.51 -7.61 -8.69
CA ASN A 6 -26.85 -8.03 -8.25
C ASN A 6 -27.16 -9.45 -8.68
N ALA A 7 -28.11 -10.10 -8.01
CA ALA A 7 -28.45 -11.50 -8.21
C ALA A 7 -29.16 -11.81 -9.55
N ALA A 8 -29.35 -10.84 -10.44
CA ALA A 8 -29.80 -11.11 -11.81
C ALA A 8 -28.65 -11.43 -12.77
N MET A 9 -27.42 -11.06 -12.39
CA MET A 9 -26.22 -11.30 -13.21
C MET A 9 -25.85 -12.79 -13.24
N ARG A 10 -25.54 -13.31 -14.42
CA ARG A 10 -25.18 -14.70 -14.64
C ARG A 10 -23.71 -14.90 -14.95
N PHE A 11 -23.03 -13.85 -15.41
CA PHE A 11 -21.62 -13.92 -15.73
C PHE A 11 -20.96 -12.59 -15.37
N VAL A 12 -19.91 -12.64 -14.55
CA VAL A 12 -19.18 -11.45 -14.11
C VAL A 12 -17.68 -11.66 -14.34
N ILE A 13 -17.01 -10.62 -14.82
CA ILE A 13 -15.55 -10.58 -14.98
C ILE A 13 -15.04 -9.51 -14.01
N LEU A 14 -14.17 -9.92 -13.08
CA LEU A 14 -13.45 -9.05 -12.17
C LEU A 14 -11.97 -9.08 -12.52
N HIS A 15 -11.41 -7.95 -12.94
CA HIS A 15 -10.01 -7.92 -13.35
C HIS A 15 -9.28 -6.70 -12.81
N GLY A 16 -8.01 -6.86 -12.45
CA GLY A 16 -7.17 -5.79 -11.91
C GLY A 16 -6.29 -6.26 -10.77
N LYS A 17 -5.48 -5.36 -10.25
CA LYS A 17 -4.42 -5.67 -9.28
C LYS A 17 -4.88 -5.55 -7.82
N ASP A 18 -6.05 -4.97 -7.55
CA ASP A 18 -6.56 -4.83 -6.20
C ASP A 18 -7.32 -6.10 -5.75
N SER A 19 -6.62 -6.99 -5.09
CA SER A 19 -7.17 -8.26 -4.60
C SER A 19 -8.22 -8.05 -3.50
N PHE A 20 -8.11 -7.01 -2.68
CA PHE A 20 -9.07 -6.70 -1.64
C PHE A 20 -10.44 -6.33 -2.25
N LEU A 21 -10.42 -5.45 -3.25
CA LEU A 21 -11.65 -5.06 -3.95
C LEU A 21 -12.33 -6.25 -4.61
N ILE A 22 -11.56 -7.12 -5.27
CA ILE A 22 -12.09 -8.34 -5.91
C ILE A 22 -12.75 -9.25 -4.87
N VAL A 23 -12.07 -9.54 -3.76
CA VAL A 23 -12.60 -10.41 -2.69
C VAL A 23 -13.87 -9.81 -2.07
N GLU A 24 -13.88 -8.51 -1.82
CA GLU A 24 -15.05 -7.82 -1.25
C GLU A 24 -16.25 -7.84 -2.21
N LEU A 25 -16.02 -7.67 -3.52
CA LEU A 25 -17.07 -7.78 -4.55
C LEU A 25 -17.64 -9.19 -4.61
N ILE A 26 -16.80 -10.21 -4.60
CA ILE A 26 -17.21 -11.62 -4.60
C ILE A 26 -18.05 -11.92 -3.35
N ARG A 27 -17.59 -11.48 -2.17
CA ARG A 27 -18.32 -11.69 -0.90
C ARG A 27 -19.71 -11.05 -0.94
N ARG A 28 -19.80 -9.79 -1.41
CA ARG A 28 -21.09 -9.08 -1.54
C ARG A 28 -21.99 -9.74 -2.58
N PHE A 29 -21.42 -10.19 -3.68
CA PHE A 29 -22.17 -10.86 -4.73
C PHE A 29 -22.74 -12.18 -4.24
N GLN A 30 -21.95 -12.99 -3.55
CA GLN A 30 -22.41 -14.23 -2.94
C GLN A 30 -23.54 -13.98 -1.93
N ALA A 31 -23.43 -12.93 -1.10
CA ALA A 31 -24.50 -12.56 -0.18
C ALA A 31 -25.80 -12.14 -0.92
N ALA A 32 -25.68 -11.40 -2.03
CA ALA A 32 -26.84 -11.03 -2.85
C ALA A 32 -27.51 -12.24 -3.53
N LEU A 33 -26.71 -13.21 -3.98
CA LEU A 33 -27.23 -14.47 -4.52
C LEU A 33 -27.94 -15.28 -3.41
N GLY A 34 -27.36 -15.39 -2.22
CA GLY A 34 -27.96 -16.05 -1.08
C GLY A 34 -29.27 -15.42 -0.63
N ALA A 35 -29.34 -14.08 -0.64
CA ALA A 35 -30.57 -13.35 -0.31
C ALA A 35 -31.72 -13.63 -1.32
N LYS A 36 -31.38 -13.89 -2.59
CA LYS A 36 -32.38 -14.13 -3.65
C LYS A 36 -32.75 -15.61 -3.77
N PHE A 37 -31.74 -16.50 -3.75
CA PHE A 37 -31.92 -17.91 -4.09
C PHE A 37 -31.91 -18.86 -2.88
N GLY A 38 -31.58 -18.34 -1.67
CA GLY A 38 -31.44 -19.18 -0.49
C GLY A 38 -30.06 -19.85 -0.45
N GLU A 39 -30.04 -21.18 -0.46
CA GLU A 39 -28.79 -21.94 -0.43
C GLU A 39 -28.06 -21.85 -1.77
N VAL A 40 -26.79 -21.43 -1.74
CA VAL A 40 -25.91 -21.24 -2.89
C VAL A 40 -24.69 -22.13 -2.74
N SER A 41 -24.52 -23.11 -3.63
CA SER A 41 -23.30 -23.92 -3.69
C SER A 41 -22.17 -23.18 -4.39
N ARG A 42 -21.03 -23.05 -3.72
CA ARG A 42 -19.84 -22.40 -4.26
C ARG A 42 -18.83 -23.42 -4.76
N PHE A 43 -18.29 -23.17 -5.96
CA PHE A 43 -17.25 -23.95 -6.62
C PHE A 43 -16.12 -23.04 -7.05
N ASP A 44 -14.89 -23.34 -6.61
CA ASP A 44 -13.71 -22.58 -6.93
C ASP A 44 -12.76 -23.41 -7.81
N PHE A 45 -12.38 -22.87 -8.97
CA PHE A 45 -11.46 -23.49 -9.93
C PHE A 45 -10.19 -22.64 -10.06
N ASP A 46 -9.03 -23.31 -10.12
CA ASP A 46 -7.77 -22.65 -10.50
C ASP A 46 -7.63 -22.70 -12.03
N GLY A 47 -7.80 -21.57 -12.70
CA GLY A 47 -7.73 -21.45 -14.15
C GLY A 47 -6.36 -21.79 -14.74
N ALA A 48 -5.30 -21.89 -13.93
CA ALA A 48 -4.01 -22.38 -14.40
C ALA A 48 -4.01 -23.90 -14.69
N SER A 49 -4.89 -24.66 -14.00
CA SER A 49 -4.90 -26.13 -14.08
C SER A 49 -6.25 -26.73 -14.46
N ALA A 50 -7.36 -26.04 -14.20
CA ALA A 50 -8.69 -26.57 -14.43
C ALA A 50 -8.99 -26.77 -15.94
N PRO A 51 -9.51 -27.95 -16.35
CA PRO A 51 -10.03 -28.13 -17.68
C PRO A 51 -11.29 -27.27 -17.91
N ALA A 52 -11.39 -26.64 -19.09
CA ALA A 52 -12.55 -25.81 -19.43
C ALA A 52 -13.87 -26.61 -19.43
N VAL A 53 -13.79 -27.87 -19.77
CA VAL A 53 -14.95 -28.80 -19.81
C VAL A 53 -15.52 -28.95 -18.40
N ASP A 54 -14.68 -29.14 -17.38
CA ASP A 54 -15.13 -29.33 -16.00
C ASP A 54 -15.87 -28.10 -15.46
N VAL A 55 -15.39 -26.89 -15.81
CA VAL A 55 -16.06 -25.64 -15.43
C VAL A 55 -17.43 -25.51 -16.12
N ILE A 56 -17.51 -25.85 -17.41
CA ILE A 56 -18.77 -25.78 -18.17
C ILE A 56 -19.75 -26.86 -17.70
N ASP A 57 -19.27 -28.06 -17.40
CA ASP A 57 -20.10 -29.14 -16.88
C ASP A 57 -20.67 -28.79 -15.49
N GLU A 58 -19.84 -28.20 -14.60
CA GLU A 58 -20.33 -27.70 -13.30
C GLU A 58 -21.42 -26.62 -13.50
N LEU A 59 -21.25 -25.69 -14.42
CA LEU A 59 -22.24 -24.67 -14.72
C LEU A 59 -23.56 -25.21 -15.27
N ARG A 60 -23.52 -26.33 -16.01
CA ARG A 60 -24.67 -26.93 -16.71
C ARG A 60 -25.35 -28.05 -15.93
N THR A 61 -24.70 -28.62 -14.95
CA THR A 61 -25.26 -29.68 -14.12
C THR A 61 -26.20 -29.09 -13.07
N PHE A 62 -27.37 -29.67 -12.88
CA PHE A 62 -28.28 -29.25 -11.82
C PHE A 62 -27.75 -29.64 -10.44
N GLY A 63 -27.85 -28.73 -9.47
CA GLY A 63 -27.51 -29.01 -8.08
C GLY A 63 -28.56 -29.93 -7.43
N LEU A 64 -28.10 -30.93 -6.67
CA LEU A 64 -29.01 -31.84 -5.95
C LEU A 64 -29.56 -31.19 -4.65
N LEU A 65 -28.80 -30.28 -4.04
CA LEU A 65 -29.10 -29.72 -2.71
C LEU A 65 -29.33 -28.21 -2.75
N ALA A 66 -28.62 -27.46 -3.60
CA ALA A 66 -28.72 -26.00 -3.67
C ALA A 66 -29.50 -25.55 -4.90
N THR A 67 -30.24 -24.46 -4.74
CA THR A 67 -31.08 -23.87 -5.79
C THR A 67 -30.28 -23.02 -6.77
N HIS A 68 -29.03 -22.65 -6.44
CA HIS A 68 -28.17 -21.83 -7.27
C HIS A 68 -26.69 -22.19 -7.08
N LYS A 69 -25.93 -22.16 -8.17
CA LYS A 69 -24.49 -22.38 -8.18
C LYS A 69 -23.72 -21.10 -8.37
N PHE A 70 -22.65 -20.93 -7.64
CA PHE A 70 -21.73 -19.81 -7.71
C PHE A 70 -20.33 -20.32 -8.05
N VAL A 71 -19.99 -20.27 -9.33
CA VAL A 71 -18.74 -20.81 -9.87
C VAL A 71 -17.73 -19.69 -10.05
N ILE A 72 -16.55 -19.85 -9.47
CA ILE A 72 -15.45 -18.86 -9.53
C ILE A 72 -14.25 -19.52 -10.21
N VAL A 73 -13.68 -18.85 -11.20
CA VAL A 73 -12.43 -19.26 -11.85
C VAL A 73 -11.37 -18.21 -11.56
N ASP A 74 -10.39 -18.58 -10.75
CA ASP A 74 -9.20 -17.77 -10.49
C ASP A 74 -8.21 -17.86 -11.64
N LYS A 75 -7.29 -16.88 -11.75
CA LYS A 75 -6.29 -16.81 -12.83
C LYS A 75 -6.92 -16.97 -14.22
N ALA A 76 -8.02 -16.27 -14.44
CA ALA A 76 -8.79 -16.40 -15.68
C ALA A 76 -8.01 -15.95 -16.93
N ASP A 77 -6.97 -15.15 -16.80
CA ASP A 77 -6.02 -14.84 -17.87
C ASP A 77 -5.30 -16.09 -18.40
N GLN A 78 -4.90 -17.00 -17.50
CA GLN A 78 -4.30 -18.28 -17.86
C GLN A 78 -5.35 -19.26 -18.41
N PHE A 79 -6.53 -19.30 -17.80
CA PHE A 79 -7.65 -20.11 -18.26
C PHE A 79 -8.06 -19.78 -19.68
N LEU A 80 -8.09 -18.50 -20.03
CA LEU A 80 -8.46 -17.99 -21.35
C LEU A 80 -7.27 -17.87 -22.32
N ALA A 81 -6.10 -18.37 -21.97
CA ALA A 81 -4.93 -18.36 -22.87
C ALA A 81 -5.17 -19.20 -24.13
N LYS A 82 -5.97 -20.26 -24.00
CA LYS A 82 -6.39 -21.11 -25.13
C LYS A 82 -7.63 -20.50 -25.79
N GLU A 83 -7.58 -20.33 -27.12
CA GLU A 83 -8.71 -19.79 -27.89
C GLU A 83 -9.96 -20.67 -27.79
N GLU A 84 -9.78 -21.98 -27.70
CA GLU A 84 -10.89 -22.94 -27.53
C GLU A 84 -11.67 -22.68 -26.23
N THR A 85 -10.98 -22.48 -25.11
CA THR A 85 -11.62 -22.12 -23.82
C THR A 85 -12.41 -20.82 -23.93
N ARG A 86 -11.84 -19.82 -24.61
CA ARG A 86 -12.52 -18.54 -24.84
C ARG A 86 -13.81 -18.73 -25.63
N ARG A 87 -13.76 -19.48 -26.70
CA ARG A 87 -14.94 -19.81 -27.53
C ARG A 87 -16.00 -20.63 -26.79
N MET A 88 -15.59 -21.50 -25.87
CA MET A 88 -16.53 -22.24 -25.02
C MET A 88 -17.28 -21.31 -24.08
N LEU A 89 -16.59 -20.34 -23.44
CA LEU A 89 -17.23 -19.36 -22.58
C LEU A 89 -18.08 -18.33 -23.36
N GLU A 90 -17.68 -17.94 -24.54
CA GLU A 90 -18.51 -17.09 -25.41
C GLU A 90 -19.85 -17.80 -25.75
N ARG A 91 -19.81 -19.08 -26.14
CA ARG A 91 -21.03 -19.88 -26.36
C ARG A 91 -21.88 -20.07 -25.10
N TYR A 92 -21.23 -20.21 -23.93
CA TYR A 92 -21.95 -20.23 -22.64
C TYR A 92 -22.64 -18.88 -22.35
N ALA A 93 -21.95 -17.77 -22.62
CA ALA A 93 -22.49 -16.43 -22.40
C ALA A 93 -23.68 -16.08 -23.30
N GLU A 94 -23.81 -16.74 -24.48
CA GLU A 94 -25.00 -16.58 -25.36
C GLU A 94 -26.26 -17.24 -24.79
N SER A 95 -26.10 -18.31 -23.99
CA SER A 95 -27.21 -19.03 -23.34
C SER A 95 -26.77 -19.55 -21.97
N PRO A 96 -26.65 -18.65 -20.97
CA PRO A 96 -26.25 -19.03 -19.62
C PRO A 96 -27.36 -19.77 -18.89
N MET A 97 -26.98 -20.65 -17.97
CA MET A 97 -27.93 -21.28 -17.05
C MET A 97 -28.48 -20.26 -16.05
N GLU A 98 -29.79 -20.30 -15.79
CA GLU A 98 -30.41 -19.40 -14.81
C GLU A 98 -30.05 -19.75 -13.36
N GLU A 99 -29.77 -21.01 -13.11
CA GLU A 99 -29.44 -21.56 -11.80
C GLU A 99 -27.93 -21.48 -11.49
N ALA A 100 -27.13 -20.85 -12.35
CA ALA A 100 -25.70 -20.71 -12.16
C ALA A 100 -25.21 -19.27 -12.43
N THR A 101 -24.21 -18.86 -11.67
CA THR A 101 -23.50 -17.60 -11.86
C THR A 101 -22.00 -17.88 -11.94
N LEU A 102 -21.39 -17.45 -13.03
CA LEU A 102 -19.93 -17.55 -13.26
C LEU A 102 -19.23 -16.25 -12.92
N VAL A 103 -18.13 -16.33 -12.19
CA VAL A 103 -17.20 -15.21 -11.95
C VAL A 103 -15.82 -15.60 -12.48
N LEU A 104 -15.28 -14.82 -13.38
CA LEU A 104 -13.87 -14.87 -13.77
C LEU A 104 -13.08 -13.83 -12.98
N ARG A 105 -11.99 -14.27 -12.36
CA ARG A 105 -11.08 -13.40 -11.60
C ARG A 105 -9.70 -13.41 -12.26
N SER A 106 -9.17 -12.23 -12.58
CA SER A 106 -7.90 -12.07 -13.31
C SER A 106 -7.14 -10.83 -12.87
N GLU A 107 -5.81 -10.89 -12.87
CA GLU A 107 -4.98 -9.67 -12.66
C GLU A 107 -4.87 -8.84 -13.93
N SER A 108 -4.81 -9.49 -15.08
CA SER A 108 -4.72 -8.84 -16.38
C SER A 108 -5.89 -9.24 -17.27
N TRP A 109 -6.39 -8.31 -18.07
CA TRP A 109 -7.53 -8.57 -18.94
C TRP A 109 -7.31 -7.99 -20.33
N ARG A 110 -7.64 -8.78 -21.35
CA ARG A 110 -7.66 -8.33 -22.74
C ARG A 110 -9.10 -8.31 -23.24
N PRO A 111 -9.69 -7.12 -23.42
CA PRO A 111 -11.04 -6.99 -23.93
C PRO A 111 -11.23 -7.69 -25.28
N GLY A 112 -12.43 -8.24 -25.48
CA GLY A 112 -12.76 -8.97 -26.70
C GLY A 112 -14.26 -9.18 -26.89
N ASN A 113 -14.62 -10.21 -27.66
CA ASN A 113 -16.03 -10.54 -27.90
C ASN A 113 -16.74 -11.00 -26.62
N LEU A 114 -16.02 -11.74 -25.76
CA LEU A 114 -16.56 -12.20 -24.48
C LEU A 114 -17.09 -11.05 -23.61
N ASP A 115 -16.39 -9.91 -23.55
CA ASP A 115 -16.83 -8.73 -22.79
C ASP A 115 -18.17 -8.20 -23.25
N LYS A 116 -18.41 -8.18 -24.58
CA LYS A 116 -19.66 -7.71 -25.18
C LYS A 116 -20.82 -8.64 -24.85
N LEU A 117 -20.56 -9.95 -24.79
CA LEU A 117 -21.56 -10.93 -24.41
C LEU A 117 -21.86 -10.86 -22.92
N VAL A 118 -20.83 -10.81 -22.08
CA VAL A 118 -20.96 -10.70 -20.62
C VAL A 118 -21.69 -9.41 -20.21
N ALA A 119 -21.43 -8.29 -20.88
CA ALA A 119 -22.13 -7.03 -20.58
C ALA A 119 -23.66 -7.09 -20.76
N LYS A 120 -24.18 -8.06 -21.51
CA LYS A 120 -25.63 -8.26 -21.70
C LYS A 120 -26.29 -9.03 -20.54
N ILE A 121 -25.53 -9.86 -19.85
CA ILE A 121 -26.03 -10.82 -18.85
C ILE A 121 -25.37 -10.64 -17.48
N GLY A 122 -24.51 -9.65 -17.32
CA GLY A 122 -23.74 -9.40 -16.12
C GLY A 122 -22.88 -8.15 -16.20
N ALA A 123 -21.65 -8.23 -15.72
CA ALA A 123 -20.75 -7.09 -15.65
C ALA A 123 -19.30 -7.44 -15.90
N VAL A 124 -18.54 -6.47 -16.43
CA VAL A 124 -17.07 -6.49 -16.51
C VAL A 124 -16.57 -5.32 -15.68
N LEU A 125 -15.89 -5.62 -14.56
CA LEU A 125 -15.46 -4.64 -13.59
C LEU A 125 -13.94 -4.61 -13.47
N LYS A 126 -13.39 -3.41 -13.59
CA LYS A 126 -11.96 -3.16 -13.36
C LYS A 126 -11.73 -2.91 -11.87
N CYS A 127 -10.83 -3.68 -11.28
CA CYS A 127 -10.47 -3.67 -9.86
C CYS A 127 -8.99 -3.30 -9.70
N ASP A 128 -8.63 -2.08 -10.07
CA ASP A 128 -7.29 -1.55 -9.84
C ASP A 128 -7.24 -0.75 -8.52
N PRO A 129 -6.06 -0.62 -7.90
CA PRO A 129 -5.89 0.27 -6.76
C PRO A 129 -6.38 1.68 -7.09
N PRO A 130 -7.16 2.31 -6.21
CA PRO A 130 -7.69 3.66 -6.43
C PRO A 130 -6.56 4.70 -6.44
N ASP A 131 -6.82 5.85 -7.02
CA ASP A 131 -5.97 7.01 -6.77
C ASP A 131 -6.18 7.56 -5.34
N VAL A 132 -5.37 8.57 -4.96
CA VAL A 132 -5.43 9.14 -3.60
C VAL A 132 -6.79 9.76 -3.29
N GLY A 133 -7.43 10.42 -4.27
CA GLY A 133 -8.73 11.04 -4.08
C GLY A 133 -9.84 10.01 -3.91
N ASP A 134 -9.83 8.99 -4.75
CA ASP A 134 -10.78 7.88 -4.69
C ASP A 134 -10.60 7.05 -3.40
N ALA A 135 -9.35 6.85 -2.93
CA ALA A 135 -9.06 6.18 -1.67
C ALA A 135 -9.66 6.92 -0.46
N LYS A 136 -9.58 8.26 -0.43
CA LYS A 136 -10.22 9.08 0.61
C LYS A 136 -11.74 8.94 0.61
N ALA A 137 -12.37 9.09 -0.56
CA ALA A 137 -13.81 8.91 -0.71
C ALA A 137 -14.25 7.49 -0.30
N TRP A 138 -13.45 6.50 -0.66
CA TRP A 138 -13.68 5.11 -0.26
C TRP A 138 -13.58 4.91 1.26
N CYS A 139 -12.57 5.49 1.94
CA CYS A 139 -12.43 5.43 3.39
C CYS A 139 -13.69 5.96 4.10
N MET A 140 -14.16 7.15 3.70
CA MET A 140 -15.37 7.76 4.29
C MET A 140 -16.61 6.87 4.11
N ALA A 141 -16.81 6.36 2.89
CA ALA A 141 -17.96 5.49 2.59
C ALA A 141 -17.86 4.12 3.30
N ARG A 142 -16.65 3.54 3.36
CA ARG A 142 -16.40 2.24 3.99
C ARG A 142 -16.58 2.31 5.50
N ALA A 143 -16.06 3.34 6.13
CA ALA A 143 -16.17 3.58 7.56
C ALA A 143 -17.61 3.60 8.05
N GLY A 144 -18.48 4.34 7.37
CA GLY A 144 -19.91 4.39 7.69
C GLY A 144 -20.61 3.05 7.50
N LYS A 145 -20.36 2.38 6.36
CA LYS A 145 -21.07 1.13 6.01
C LYS A 145 -20.59 -0.09 6.83
N ALA A 146 -19.29 -0.21 7.09
CA ALA A 146 -18.73 -1.41 7.70
C ALA A 146 -18.55 -1.30 9.20
N TYR A 147 -18.26 -0.09 9.71
CA TYR A 147 -17.85 0.13 11.08
C TYR A 147 -18.77 1.09 11.86
N GLY A 148 -19.74 1.73 11.18
CA GLY A 148 -20.67 2.66 11.81
C GLY A 148 -20.02 3.91 12.37
N ILE A 149 -18.88 4.34 11.82
CA ILE A 149 -18.15 5.54 12.21
C ILE A 149 -18.16 6.59 11.11
N GLU A 150 -18.24 7.87 11.50
CA GLU A 150 -18.10 9.02 10.61
C GLU A 150 -16.60 9.39 10.53
N VAL A 151 -16.09 9.64 9.33
CA VAL A 151 -14.70 10.06 9.12
C VAL A 151 -14.67 11.49 8.60
N GLU A 152 -13.98 12.38 9.31
CA GLU A 152 -13.74 13.74 8.86
C GLU A 152 -12.85 13.77 7.62
N ALA A 153 -13.04 14.73 6.72
CA ALA A 153 -12.24 14.85 5.51
C ALA A 153 -10.73 14.94 5.81
N GLU A 154 -10.35 15.74 6.83
CA GLU A 154 -8.97 15.86 7.27
C GLU A 154 -8.41 14.57 7.90
N ALA A 155 -9.27 13.75 8.51
CA ALA A 155 -8.90 12.44 9.03
C ALA A 155 -8.66 11.44 7.88
N ALA A 156 -9.52 11.47 6.85
CA ALA A 156 -9.32 10.66 5.65
C ALA A 156 -8.02 11.04 4.91
N ASP A 157 -7.73 12.35 4.82
CA ASP A 157 -6.48 12.85 4.26
C ASP A 157 -5.26 12.31 5.03
N ALA A 158 -5.26 12.46 6.34
CA ALA A 158 -4.18 12.00 7.20
C ALA A 158 -4.01 10.47 7.17
N LEU A 159 -5.11 9.72 7.06
CA LEU A 159 -5.09 8.27 6.96
C LEU A 159 -4.46 7.81 5.64
N VAL A 160 -4.90 8.36 4.51
CA VAL A 160 -4.38 8.00 3.18
C VAL A 160 -2.93 8.48 3.02
N GLU A 161 -2.56 9.64 3.58
CA GLU A 161 -1.17 10.12 3.57
C GLU A 161 -0.23 9.14 4.29
N ARG A 162 -0.66 8.55 5.41
CA ARG A 162 0.16 7.64 6.23
C ARG A 162 0.17 6.20 5.76
N VAL A 163 -0.96 5.69 5.31
CA VAL A 163 -1.16 4.26 4.97
C VAL A 163 -0.95 4.01 3.47
N GLY A 164 -1.12 5.05 2.66
CA GLY A 164 -1.20 4.94 1.21
C GLY A 164 -2.62 4.63 0.73
N ASN A 165 -2.73 4.26 -0.54
CA ASN A 165 -3.99 3.95 -1.21
C ASN A 165 -4.30 2.43 -1.28
N ASP A 166 -3.63 1.61 -0.48
CA ASP A 166 -3.90 0.17 -0.34
C ASP A 166 -5.19 -0.03 0.46
N LEU A 167 -6.25 -0.49 -0.21
CA LEU A 167 -7.58 -0.64 0.39
C LEU A 167 -7.61 -1.68 1.53
N ALA A 168 -6.80 -2.72 1.47
CA ALA A 168 -6.73 -3.73 2.54
C ALA A 168 -6.15 -3.14 3.82
N ARG A 169 -5.08 -2.35 3.70
CA ARG A 169 -4.46 -1.64 4.83
C ARG A 169 -5.40 -0.58 5.39
N LEU A 170 -6.02 0.21 4.52
CA LEU A 170 -7.00 1.22 4.92
C LEU A 170 -8.19 0.59 5.65
N ASP A 171 -8.70 -0.56 5.18
CA ASP A 171 -9.79 -1.28 5.85
C ASP A 171 -9.40 -1.78 7.24
N SER A 172 -8.18 -2.32 7.37
CA SER A 172 -7.64 -2.76 8.66
C SER A 172 -7.51 -1.61 9.66
N GLU A 173 -7.07 -0.44 9.21
CA GLU A 173 -7.02 0.75 10.05
C GLU A 173 -8.41 1.23 10.46
N LEU A 174 -9.36 1.28 9.50
CA LEU A 174 -10.75 1.65 9.78
C LEU A 174 -11.42 0.69 10.78
N ALA A 175 -11.13 -0.62 10.68
CA ALA A 175 -11.60 -1.62 11.64
C ALA A 175 -11.07 -1.35 13.06
N LYS A 176 -9.78 -1.02 13.18
CA LYS A 176 -9.14 -0.64 14.45
C LYS A 176 -9.80 0.61 15.07
N TYR A 177 -10.03 1.64 14.26
CA TYR A 177 -10.72 2.85 14.74
C TYR A 177 -12.17 2.56 15.13
N GLY A 178 -12.88 1.74 14.35
CA GLY A 178 -14.24 1.32 14.69
C GLY A 178 -14.30 0.60 16.03
N ALA A 179 -13.36 -0.31 16.28
CA ALA A 179 -13.23 -1.01 17.56
C ALA A 179 -12.90 -0.05 18.71
N TYR A 180 -11.98 0.88 18.52
CA TYR A 180 -11.64 1.88 19.53
C TYR A 180 -12.84 2.78 19.87
N LEU A 181 -13.49 3.37 18.86
CA LEU A 181 -14.63 4.26 19.05
C LEU A 181 -15.87 3.56 19.60
N ALA A 182 -15.97 2.24 19.47
CA ALA A 182 -17.01 1.45 20.11
C ALA A 182 -16.85 1.37 21.64
N THR A 183 -15.64 1.61 22.17
CA THR A 183 -15.38 1.66 23.63
C THR A 183 -15.59 3.04 24.24
N GLU A 184 -15.73 4.07 23.40
CA GLU A 184 -15.96 5.44 23.84
C GLU A 184 -17.46 5.69 24.17
N PRO A 185 -17.77 6.65 25.06
CA PRO A 185 -19.15 6.98 25.41
C PRO A 185 -20.01 7.34 24.16
N GLU A 186 -21.30 7.04 24.24
CA GLU A 186 -22.26 7.36 23.16
C GLU A 186 -22.18 8.85 22.76
N GLY A 187 -21.87 9.10 21.49
CA GLY A 187 -21.70 10.41 20.88
C GLY A 187 -20.37 10.62 20.14
N SER A 188 -19.37 9.78 20.39
CA SER A 188 -18.02 9.95 19.84
C SER A 188 -17.68 8.98 18.67
N LYS A 189 -18.64 8.61 17.83
CA LYS A 189 -18.36 7.73 16.66
C LYS A 189 -17.74 8.48 15.48
N ARG A 190 -16.91 9.47 15.77
CA ARG A 190 -16.29 10.33 14.77
C ARG A 190 -14.77 10.18 14.79
N LEU A 191 -14.21 9.78 13.65
CA LEU A 191 -12.76 9.72 13.45
C LEU A 191 -12.25 11.10 13.05
N THR A 192 -11.44 11.71 13.93
CA THR A 192 -10.79 13.01 13.73
C THR A 192 -9.34 12.83 13.31
N LYS A 193 -8.75 13.87 12.72
CA LYS A 193 -7.31 13.91 12.40
C LYS A 193 -6.44 13.66 13.63
N ALA A 194 -6.82 14.21 14.80
CA ALA A 194 -6.09 14.02 16.04
C ALA A 194 -6.06 12.52 16.46
N LEU A 195 -7.20 11.83 16.33
CA LEU A 195 -7.31 10.41 16.65
C LEU A 195 -6.53 9.54 15.66
N VAL A 196 -6.54 9.88 14.37
CA VAL A 196 -5.66 9.24 13.37
C VAL A 196 -4.20 9.40 13.78
N SER A 197 -3.77 10.60 14.19
CA SER A 197 -2.39 10.86 14.61
C SER A 197 -2.01 10.11 15.87
N LEU A 198 -2.97 9.88 16.78
CA LEU A 198 -2.74 9.18 18.04
C LEU A 198 -2.65 7.66 17.86
N LEU A 199 -3.54 7.07 17.08
CA LEU A 199 -3.71 5.61 16.98
C LEU A 199 -3.06 4.98 15.75
N THR A 200 -2.89 5.72 14.65
CA THR A 200 -1.99 5.30 13.59
C THR A 200 -0.60 5.60 14.08
N GLY A 201 0.02 4.68 14.76
CA GLY A 201 1.44 4.81 15.11
C GLY A 201 2.22 5.17 13.84
N GLN A 202 3.30 5.93 14.02
CA GLN A 202 4.25 6.12 12.92
C GLN A 202 4.60 4.75 12.36
N THR A 203 4.55 4.57 11.04
CA THR A 203 5.07 3.35 10.46
C THR A 203 6.52 3.20 10.89
N ARG A 204 7.02 1.97 11.04
CA ARG A 204 8.46 1.75 11.34
C ARG A 204 9.35 2.50 10.36
N GLU A 205 8.85 2.74 9.16
CA GLU A 205 9.50 3.51 8.10
C GLU A 205 9.53 5.00 8.43
N GLU A 206 8.40 5.61 8.78
CA GLU A 206 8.33 7.02 9.20
C GLU A 206 9.19 7.28 10.43
N ALA A 207 9.11 6.39 11.42
CA ALA A 207 9.96 6.47 12.61
C ALA A 207 11.45 6.46 12.24
N ALA A 208 11.89 5.59 11.32
CA ALA A 208 13.30 5.55 10.89
C ALA A 208 13.76 6.86 10.23
N TRP A 209 12.86 7.59 9.55
CA TRP A 209 13.17 8.89 8.94
C TRP A 209 13.34 10.03 9.95
N GLU A 210 12.78 9.93 11.16
CA GLU A 210 12.96 10.94 12.23
C GLU A 210 14.42 11.08 12.68
N VAL A 211 15.26 10.07 12.42
CA VAL A 211 16.70 10.19 12.71
C VAL A 211 17.32 11.35 11.94
N GLN A 212 16.85 11.65 10.73
CA GLN A 212 17.40 12.75 9.90
C GLN A 212 17.20 14.11 10.59
N GLU A 213 16.05 14.37 11.20
CA GLU A 213 15.79 15.59 11.96
C GLU A 213 16.73 15.72 13.13
N SER A 214 16.89 14.65 13.92
CA SER A 214 17.81 14.62 15.07
C SER A 214 19.28 14.84 14.66
N LEU A 215 19.70 14.31 13.51
CA LEU A 215 21.04 14.51 12.95
C LEU A 215 21.25 15.97 12.54
N LEU A 216 20.28 16.55 11.80
CA LEU A 216 20.31 17.93 11.33
C LEU A 216 20.28 18.96 12.48
N ALA A 217 19.74 18.59 13.65
CA ALA A 217 19.79 19.43 14.83
C ALA A 217 21.21 19.68 15.35
N GLY A 218 22.21 18.91 14.91
CA GLY A 218 23.63 19.10 15.25
C GLY A 218 23.96 18.83 16.73
N LYS A 219 23.17 17.96 17.38
CA LYS A 219 23.35 17.58 18.79
C LYS A 219 23.66 16.09 18.91
N PRO A 220 24.93 15.67 18.96
CA PRO A 220 25.34 14.26 18.93
C PRO A 220 24.62 13.37 19.96
N ALA A 221 24.52 13.84 21.21
CA ALA A 221 23.85 13.09 22.27
C ALA A 221 22.34 12.90 22.02
N ALA A 222 21.68 13.85 21.35
CA ALA A 222 20.28 13.70 20.95
C ALA A 222 20.13 12.72 19.79
N ALA A 223 21.03 12.74 18.81
CA ALA A 223 21.05 11.81 17.70
C ALA A 223 21.25 10.36 18.18
N VAL A 224 22.16 10.11 19.12
CA VAL A 224 22.36 8.77 19.72
C VAL A 224 21.08 8.30 20.44
N ARG A 225 20.49 9.18 21.29
CA ARG A 225 19.24 8.81 21.98
C ARG A 225 18.12 8.47 20.99
N LYS A 226 18.02 9.21 19.87
CA LYS A 226 17.00 8.95 18.86
C LYS A 226 17.22 7.62 18.16
N VAL A 227 18.47 7.28 17.81
CA VAL A 227 18.78 5.96 17.22
C VAL A 227 18.38 4.83 18.17
N ARG A 228 18.72 4.95 19.45
CA ARG A 228 18.35 3.98 20.47
C ARG A 228 16.85 3.84 20.63
N GLU A 229 16.13 4.95 20.75
CA GLU A 229 14.66 4.97 20.80
C GLU A 229 14.03 4.27 19.58
N LEU A 230 14.54 4.54 18.36
CA LEU A 230 14.02 3.93 17.15
C LEU A 230 14.22 2.41 17.14
N ILE A 231 15.36 1.93 17.60
CA ILE A 231 15.68 0.49 17.59
C ILE A 231 15.01 -0.23 18.78
N GLU A 232 15.14 0.29 20.00
CA GLU A 232 14.71 -0.42 21.21
C GLU A 232 13.22 -0.24 21.51
N VAL A 233 12.66 0.96 21.26
CA VAL A 233 11.27 1.31 21.61
C VAL A 233 10.36 1.17 20.38
N SER A 234 10.69 1.84 19.28
CA SER A 234 9.87 1.82 18.06
C SER A 234 10.04 0.53 17.26
N GLN A 235 11.01 -0.32 17.62
CA GLN A 235 11.31 -1.59 16.93
C GLN A 235 11.52 -1.39 15.41
N ALA A 236 12.11 -0.24 15.02
CA ALA A 236 12.44 0.04 13.64
C ALA A 236 13.57 -0.90 13.18
N PRO A 237 13.48 -1.48 11.98
CA PRO A 237 14.57 -2.29 11.46
C PRO A 237 15.87 -1.48 11.36
N GLU A 238 16.95 -2.01 11.91
CA GLU A 238 18.27 -1.34 11.93
C GLU A 238 18.72 -0.92 10.53
N GLN A 239 18.47 -1.76 9.53
CA GLN A 239 18.80 -1.48 8.13
C GLN A 239 18.05 -0.27 7.59
N LEU A 240 16.82 -0.05 8.05
CA LEU A 240 16.02 1.08 7.63
C LEU A 240 16.52 2.39 8.26
N VAL A 241 16.94 2.34 9.53
CA VAL A 241 17.59 3.47 10.22
C VAL A 241 18.90 3.83 9.50
N LEU A 242 19.73 2.83 9.17
CA LEU A 242 20.95 3.04 8.38
C LEU A 242 20.66 3.64 7.02
N TRP A 243 19.68 3.11 6.30
CA TRP A 243 19.30 3.60 4.98
C TRP A 243 18.84 5.07 5.01
N SER A 244 18.10 5.48 6.04
CA SER A 244 17.71 6.88 6.19
C SER A 244 18.91 7.81 6.44
N MET A 245 19.95 7.34 7.15
CA MET A 245 21.20 8.09 7.32
C MET A 245 22.00 8.19 6.02
N VAL A 246 22.05 7.10 5.24
CA VAL A 246 22.70 7.06 3.91
C VAL A 246 21.99 8.01 2.95
N ASP A 247 20.67 8.04 2.94
CA ASP A 247 19.89 8.96 2.11
C ASP A 247 20.18 10.42 2.47
N LEU A 248 20.21 10.77 3.76
CA LEU A 248 20.58 12.12 4.19
C LEU A 248 22.00 12.47 3.74
N ALA A 249 22.97 11.57 3.92
CA ALA A 249 24.35 11.80 3.50
C ALA A 249 24.46 12.03 1.97
N ARG A 250 23.72 11.26 1.16
CA ARG A 250 23.59 11.43 -0.28
C ARG A 250 23.02 12.82 -0.64
N LYS A 251 21.90 13.19 -0.03
CA LYS A 251 21.26 14.49 -0.24
C LYS A 251 22.20 15.65 0.12
N LEU A 252 22.94 15.54 1.24
CA LEU A 252 23.93 16.53 1.64
C LEU A 252 25.08 16.64 0.64
N HIS A 253 25.57 15.51 0.11
CA HIS A 253 26.61 15.48 -0.91
C HIS A 253 26.18 16.18 -2.20
N ASP A 254 25.00 15.80 -2.73
CA ASP A 254 24.48 16.36 -3.97
C ASP A 254 24.18 17.87 -3.80
N ALA A 255 23.51 18.24 -2.70
CA ALA A 255 23.20 19.64 -2.42
C ALA A 255 24.45 20.50 -2.24
N SER A 256 25.47 20.00 -1.51
CA SER A 256 26.71 20.73 -1.29
C SER A 256 27.47 20.99 -2.58
N ARG A 257 27.54 20.01 -3.48
CA ARG A 257 28.17 20.15 -4.81
C ARG A 257 27.46 21.21 -5.64
N MET A 258 26.13 21.13 -5.76
CA MET A 258 25.34 22.07 -6.56
C MET A 258 25.41 23.50 -6.01
N LEU A 259 25.37 23.66 -4.67
CA LEU A 259 25.53 24.98 -4.03
C LEU A 259 26.91 25.58 -4.30
N SER A 260 27.97 24.76 -4.35
CA SER A 260 29.32 25.21 -4.69
C SER A 260 29.49 25.59 -6.16
N GLU A 261 28.66 25.05 -7.05
CA GLU A 261 28.57 25.40 -8.48
C GLU A 261 27.68 26.64 -8.72
N GLY A 262 27.13 27.26 -7.67
CA GLY A 262 26.32 28.48 -7.77
C GLY A 262 24.84 28.23 -8.09
N VAL A 263 24.35 26.99 -8.01
CA VAL A 263 22.93 26.67 -8.21
C VAL A 263 22.09 27.25 -7.08
N SER A 264 20.95 27.87 -7.42
CA SER A 264 20.05 28.47 -6.43
C SER A 264 19.45 27.42 -5.48
N GLU A 265 19.20 27.79 -4.22
CA GLU A 265 18.63 26.90 -3.19
C GLU A 265 17.33 26.21 -3.60
N GLY A 266 16.45 26.96 -4.28
CA GLY A 266 15.18 26.42 -4.78
C GLY A 266 15.37 25.35 -5.85
N ALA A 267 16.34 25.52 -6.75
CA ALA A 267 16.67 24.53 -7.77
C ALA A 267 17.32 23.29 -7.12
N VAL A 268 18.24 23.51 -6.18
CA VAL A 268 18.86 22.41 -5.41
C VAL A 268 17.80 21.61 -4.66
N ALA A 269 16.92 22.27 -3.90
CA ALA A 269 15.86 21.60 -3.15
C ALA A 269 14.98 20.72 -4.05
N LYS A 270 14.59 21.24 -5.22
CA LYS A 270 13.81 20.49 -6.21
C LYS A 270 14.57 19.26 -6.74
N GLN A 271 15.84 19.42 -7.08
CA GLN A 271 16.64 18.34 -7.70
C GLN A 271 16.98 17.23 -6.72
N VAL A 272 17.33 17.56 -5.47
CA VAL A 272 17.62 16.56 -4.42
C VAL A 272 16.37 16.12 -3.66
N ARG A 273 15.18 16.56 -4.10
CA ARG A 273 13.87 16.20 -3.54
C ARG A 273 13.75 16.50 -2.04
N LEU A 274 14.08 17.74 -1.67
CA LEU A 274 13.86 18.26 -0.32
C LEU A 274 12.49 18.94 -0.25
N TRP A 275 11.67 18.53 0.70
CA TRP A 275 10.32 19.07 0.89
C TRP A 275 10.05 19.34 2.38
N GLY A 276 9.21 20.35 2.64
CA GLY A 276 8.74 20.66 3.99
C GLY A 276 9.83 21.20 4.93
N PRO A 277 9.68 21.00 6.25
CA PRO A 277 10.52 21.63 7.29
C PRO A 277 12.01 21.24 7.22
N ALA A 278 12.34 20.08 6.68
CA ALA A 278 13.71 19.59 6.57
C ALA A 278 14.56 20.31 5.50
N THR A 279 13.94 21.04 4.58
CA THR A 279 14.63 21.70 3.46
C THR A 279 15.71 22.67 3.93
N THR A 280 15.34 23.65 4.75
CA THR A 280 16.27 24.69 5.23
C THR A 280 17.41 24.11 6.10
N PRO A 281 17.15 23.23 7.06
CA PRO A 281 18.22 22.58 7.84
C PRO A 281 19.19 21.78 6.95
N THR A 282 18.69 21.04 5.96
CA THR A 282 19.54 20.24 5.05
C THR A 282 20.44 21.12 4.19
N LEU A 283 19.91 22.20 3.60
CA LEU A 283 20.72 23.14 2.79
C LEU A 283 21.77 23.85 3.64
N ARG A 284 21.43 24.23 4.87
CA ARG A 284 22.38 24.81 5.82
C ARG A 284 23.51 23.84 6.15
N ALA A 285 23.18 22.59 6.49
CA ALA A 285 24.15 21.53 6.79
C ALA A 285 25.05 21.23 5.58
N ALA A 286 24.50 21.20 4.37
CA ALA A 286 25.25 21.01 3.13
C ALA A 286 26.29 22.12 2.90
N ARG A 287 25.95 23.38 3.21
CA ARG A 287 26.90 24.52 3.16
C ARG A 287 27.98 24.40 4.23
N THR A 288 27.58 24.06 5.44
CA THR A 288 28.51 23.92 6.57
C THR A 288 29.57 22.84 6.32
N LEU A 289 29.16 21.69 5.75
CA LEU A 289 30.07 20.59 5.41
C LEU A 289 31.00 20.94 4.21
N GLY A 290 30.48 21.70 3.25
CA GLY A 290 31.15 21.88 1.96
C GLY A 290 31.28 20.57 1.15
N PRO A 291 31.69 20.67 -0.14
CA PRO A 291 31.72 19.50 -1.02
C PRO A 291 32.64 18.38 -0.56
N LYS A 292 33.81 18.72 0.01
CA LYS A 292 34.78 17.72 0.51
C LYS A 292 34.26 16.98 1.74
N GLY A 293 33.70 17.72 2.73
CA GLY A 293 33.14 17.13 3.95
C GLY A 293 31.93 16.25 3.65
N ALA A 294 31.04 16.71 2.77
CA ALA A 294 29.85 15.96 2.37
C ALA A 294 30.21 14.70 1.56
N ALA A 295 31.21 14.74 0.68
CA ALA A 295 31.68 13.57 -0.04
C ALA A 295 32.30 12.52 0.89
N LEU A 296 33.08 12.96 1.89
CA LEU A 296 33.65 12.06 2.90
C LEU A 296 32.53 11.39 3.73
N LEU A 297 31.57 12.17 4.22
CA LEU A 297 30.43 11.66 4.98
C LEU A 297 29.62 10.63 4.19
N PHE A 298 29.35 10.93 2.91
CA PHE A 298 28.59 10.01 2.04
C PHE A 298 29.35 8.70 1.81
N ARG A 299 30.67 8.77 1.56
CA ARG A 299 31.52 7.57 1.41
C ARG A 299 31.49 6.69 2.66
N GLU A 300 31.59 7.29 3.85
CA GLU A 300 31.52 6.55 5.13
C GLU A 300 30.15 5.91 5.33
N ALA A 301 29.06 6.60 4.99
CA ALA A 301 27.70 6.06 5.07
C ALA A 301 27.51 4.85 4.14
N VAL A 302 28.00 4.94 2.91
CA VAL A 302 27.94 3.84 1.93
C VAL A 302 28.83 2.66 2.36
N ASP A 303 30.03 2.92 2.92
CA ASP A 303 30.89 1.84 3.44
C ASP A 303 30.23 1.12 4.61
N LEU A 304 29.58 1.86 5.51
CA LEU A 304 28.81 1.27 6.61
C LEU A 304 27.65 0.41 6.09
N ASP A 305 26.90 0.87 5.09
CA ASP A 305 25.83 0.08 4.46
C ASP A 305 26.37 -1.22 3.83
N ARG A 306 27.49 -1.13 3.13
CA ARG A 306 28.14 -2.33 2.56
C ARG A 306 28.59 -3.31 3.65
N ARG A 307 29.19 -2.82 4.72
CA ARG A 307 29.67 -3.65 5.85
C ARG A 307 28.50 -4.30 6.60
N SER A 308 27.37 -3.59 6.77
CA SER A 308 26.19 -4.14 7.41
C SER A 308 25.60 -5.32 6.63
N LYS A 309 25.58 -5.23 5.29
CA LYS A 309 25.08 -6.30 4.41
C LYS A 309 26.02 -7.52 4.30
N SER A 310 27.30 -7.33 4.54
CA SER A 310 28.31 -8.42 4.51
C SER A 310 28.60 -9.03 5.89
N GLY A 311 27.88 -8.62 6.94
CA GLY A 311 28.12 -9.10 8.31
C GLY A 311 29.38 -8.53 8.99
N LEU A 312 30.06 -7.56 8.36
CA LEU A 312 31.31 -6.96 8.85
C LEU A 312 31.08 -5.69 9.71
N ALA A 313 29.84 -5.32 9.99
CA ALA A 313 29.55 -4.11 10.77
C ALA A 313 29.63 -4.31 12.30
N GLY A 314 29.85 -5.53 12.78
CA GLY A 314 29.79 -5.85 14.21
C GLY A 314 28.35 -5.73 14.74
N GLU A 315 28.18 -5.25 15.99
CA GLU A 315 26.88 -4.96 16.55
C GLU A 315 26.31 -3.69 15.86
N LEU A 316 25.40 -3.88 14.91
CA LEU A 316 24.87 -2.81 14.09
C LEU A 316 24.23 -1.67 14.89
N PRO A 317 23.45 -1.90 15.97
CA PRO A 317 22.91 -0.82 16.79
C PRO A 317 23.97 0.14 17.33
N ARG A 318 25.03 -0.38 17.92
CA ARG A 318 26.14 0.43 18.46
C ARG A 318 26.88 1.18 17.37
N THR A 319 27.06 0.54 16.23
CA THR A 319 27.72 1.16 15.07
C THR A 319 26.88 2.31 14.53
N LEU A 320 25.54 2.17 14.51
CA LEU A 320 24.61 3.24 14.12
C LEU A 320 24.62 4.40 15.12
N GLU A 321 24.66 4.12 16.42
CA GLU A 321 24.82 5.16 17.45
C GLU A 321 26.11 5.97 17.26
N ALA A 322 27.23 5.29 17.06
CA ALA A 322 28.53 5.93 16.84
C ALA A 322 28.55 6.76 15.53
N PHE A 323 27.98 6.23 14.47
CA PHE A 323 27.85 6.94 13.19
C PHE A 323 26.93 8.15 13.31
N ALA A 324 25.81 8.05 14.01
CA ALA A 324 24.89 9.16 14.28
C ALA A 324 25.56 10.29 15.07
N ALA A 325 26.33 9.94 16.10
CA ALA A 325 27.09 10.92 16.89
C ALA A 325 28.09 11.67 16.01
N SER A 326 28.89 10.95 15.22
CA SER A 326 29.89 11.52 14.31
C SER A 326 29.22 12.42 13.26
N MET A 327 28.19 11.92 12.59
CA MET A 327 27.44 12.65 11.57
C MET A 327 26.86 13.95 12.13
N SER A 328 26.11 13.87 13.23
CA SER A 328 25.48 15.04 13.86
C SER A 328 26.51 16.09 14.29
N GLY A 329 27.65 15.68 14.85
CA GLY A 329 28.74 16.59 15.20
C GLY A 329 29.31 17.34 14.00
N ARG A 330 29.55 16.66 12.89
CA ARG A 330 30.04 17.28 11.64
C ARG A 330 29.02 18.24 11.02
N LEU A 331 27.71 17.91 11.09
CA LEU A 331 26.65 18.79 10.61
C LEU A 331 26.59 20.13 11.39
N ALA A 332 26.98 20.12 12.66
CA ALA A 332 27.04 21.31 13.49
C ALA A 332 28.29 22.18 13.21
N THR A 333 29.46 21.56 13.01
CA THR A 333 30.75 22.26 13.02
C THR A 333 31.42 22.39 11.65
N GLY A 334 31.02 21.58 10.68
CA GLY A 334 31.68 21.47 9.38
C GLY A 334 33.05 20.79 9.41
N HIS A 335 33.51 20.35 10.60
CA HIS A 335 34.83 19.72 10.74
C HIS A 335 34.71 18.19 10.76
N SER A 336 35.60 17.53 10.02
CA SER A 336 35.84 16.10 10.17
C SER A 336 36.67 15.88 11.45
N PRO A 337 36.33 14.91 12.33
CA PRO A 337 37.26 14.55 13.39
C PRO A 337 38.57 14.07 12.76
N ARG A 338 39.71 14.52 13.33
CA ARG A 338 41.06 14.10 12.94
C ARG A 338 41.27 12.63 13.24
#